data_d8533b491f20047e80e089a074efa829
#
_entry.id   d8533b491f20047e80e089a074efa829
#
_cell.length_a   1.000
_cell.length_b   1.000
_cell.length_c   1.000
_cell.angle_alpha   90.00
_cell.angle_beta   90.00
_cell.angle_gamma   90.00
#
_symmetry.space_group_name_H-M   'P 1'
#
loop_
_entity.id
_entity.type
_entity.pdbx_description
1 polymer ?
#
loop_
_entity_poly.entity_id
_entity_poly.type
_entity_poly.pdbx_seq_one_letter_code
_entity_poly.pdbx_strand_id
1 'polypeptide(L)'
;VLHEQLGVGQLAQHERFAEFNAKTVDMIITEARNLAVKEILPTQKEGDEQGVRFEKGAVTTPESFKRVYELFAEGEWLAMSEDPEWGGQGMPTTVTLAASDYFNGANFALMMYPGLTHGAGKLIEAFGSEEKKKMFLKKMYSGRWAGTMLLTEPEAGSDVCALTPTAVRNPHC
;
A
#
# COMPACT_ATOMS: atom_id res chain seq x y z
N VAL A 1 0.41 -23.79 0.14
CA VAL A 1 1.69 -23.12 0.43
C VAL A 1 1.66 -22.52 1.83
N LEU A 2 0.76 -21.56 2.16
CA LEU A 2 0.76 -20.86 3.46
C LEU A 2 0.71 -21.82 4.66
N HIS A 3 -0.18 -22.80 4.67
CA HIS A 3 -0.34 -23.72 5.78
C HIS A 3 0.65 -24.89 5.76
N GLU A 4 0.80 -25.55 4.60
CA GLU A 4 1.58 -26.81 4.52
C GLU A 4 3.10 -26.56 4.43
N GLN A 5 3.53 -25.54 3.70
CA GLN A 5 4.96 -25.26 3.51
C GLN A 5 5.50 -24.23 4.49
N LEU A 6 4.75 -23.13 4.72
CA LEU A 6 5.19 -22.04 5.56
C LEU A 6 4.69 -22.14 7.01
N GLY A 7 3.72 -23.01 7.29
CA GLY A 7 3.19 -23.21 8.65
C GLY A 7 2.62 -21.92 9.26
N VAL A 8 2.01 -21.05 8.43
CA VAL A 8 1.60 -19.69 8.83
C VAL A 8 0.73 -19.65 10.09
N GLY A 9 -0.09 -20.69 10.32
CA GLY A 9 -0.90 -20.79 11.54
C GLY A 9 -0.10 -20.88 12.85
N GLN A 10 1.19 -21.23 12.78
CA GLN A 10 2.06 -21.28 13.96
C GLN A 10 2.44 -19.87 14.45
N LEU A 11 2.33 -18.84 13.60
CA LEU A 11 2.57 -17.44 13.98
C LEU A 11 1.64 -17.00 15.11
N ALA A 12 0.44 -17.57 15.19
CA ALA A 12 -0.51 -17.29 16.28
C ALA A 12 -0.03 -17.72 17.69
N GLN A 13 1.06 -18.48 17.78
CA GLN A 13 1.69 -18.81 19.07
C GLN A 13 2.49 -17.62 19.64
N HIS A 14 2.80 -16.63 18.83
CA HIS A 14 3.43 -15.38 19.27
C HIS A 14 2.36 -14.36 19.65
N GLU A 15 2.50 -13.75 20.80
CA GLU A 15 1.53 -12.76 21.32
C GLU A 15 1.15 -11.69 20.29
N ARG A 16 2.15 -11.16 19.57
CA ARG A 16 1.97 -10.15 18.52
C ARG A 16 1.00 -10.60 17.41
N PHE A 17 0.92 -11.89 17.13
CA PHE A 17 0.14 -12.45 16.03
C PHE A 17 -0.95 -13.40 16.48
N ALA A 18 -1.34 -13.36 17.76
CA ALA A 18 -2.30 -14.30 18.36
C ALA A 18 -3.66 -14.35 17.63
N GLU A 19 -4.07 -13.26 17.02
CA GLU A 19 -5.33 -13.17 16.28
C GLU A 19 -5.26 -13.81 14.88
N PHE A 20 -4.04 -14.01 14.33
CA PHE A 20 -3.82 -14.55 12.98
C PHE A 20 -3.67 -16.06 12.96
N ASN A 21 -4.64 -16.77 13.54
CA ASN A 21 -4.68 -18.23 13.44
C ASN A 21 -5.03 -18.69 12.01
N ALA A 22 -4.93 -20.00 11.75
CA ALA A 22 -5.15 -20.55 10.42
C ALA A 22 -6.52 -20.16 9.80
N LYS A 23 -7.59 -20.14 10.60
CA LYS A 23 -8.92 -19.75 10.14
C LYS A 23 -8.98 -18.26 9.76
N THR A 24 -8.40 -17.40 10.57
CA THR A 24 -8.32 -15.95 10.29
C THR A 24 -7.53 -15.69 9.02
N VAL A 25 -6.40 -16.37 8.84
CA VAL A 25 -5.60 -16.28 7.60
C VAL A 25 -6.40 -16.68 6.38
N ASP A 26 -7.13 -17.82 6.45
CA ASP A 26 -7.98 -18.28 5.34
C ASP A 26 -9.09 -17.26 4.99
N MET A 27 -9.69 -16.63 5.99
CA MET A 27 -10.69 -15.57 5.78
C MET A 27 -10.08 -14.35 5.08
N ILE A 28 -8.92 -13.87 5.54
CA ILE A 28 -8.20 -12.74 4.94
C ILE A 28 -7.85 -13.02 3.48
N ILE A 29 -7.26 -14.17 3.20
CA ILE A 29 -6.87 -14.54 1.83
C ILE A 29 -8.09 -14.75 0.92
N THR A 30 -9.17 -15.30 1.43
CA THR A 30 -10.42 -15.45 0.69
C THR A 30 -11.01 -14.08 0.34
N GLU A 31 -11.00 -13.14 1.26
CA GLU A 31 -11.52 -11.80 1.03
C GLU A 31 -10.61 -10.99 0.08
N ALA A 32 -9.29 -11.09 0.23
CA ALA A 32 -8.34 -10.51 -0.71
C ALA A 32 -8.58 -11.01 -2.15
N ARG A 33 -8.76 -12.34 -2.31
CA ARG A 33 -9.10 -12.93 -3.60
C ARG A 33 -10.45 -12.44 -4.14
N ASN A 34 -11.46 -12.33 -3.29
CA ASN A 34 -12.78 -11.84 -3.68
C ASN A 34 -12.70 -10.40 -4.20
N LEU A 35 -12.04 -9.52 -3.46
CA LEU A 35 -11.82 -8.13 -3.84
C LEU A 35 -11.03 -8.04 -5.16
N ALA A 36 -9.95 -8.82 -5.27
CA ALA A 36 -9.11 -8.86 -6.47
C ALA A 36 -9.92 -9.25 -7.72
N VAL A 37 -10.68 -10.35 -7.65
CA VAL A 37 -11.39 -10.90 -8.82
C VAL A 37 -12.64 -10.09 -9.16
N LYS A 38 -13.39 -9.61 -8.16
CA LYS A 38 -14.68 -8.95 -8.39
C LYS A 38 -14.58 -7.47 -8.67
N GLU A 39 -13.65 -6.78 -8.01
CA GLU A 39 -13.57 -5.32 -8.04
C GLU A 39 -12.31 -4.80 -8.75
N ILE A 40 -11.13 -5.41 -8.51
CA ILE A 40 -9.87 -4.90 -9.07
C ILE A 40 -9.67 -5.36 -10.51
N LEU A 41 -9.77 -6.66 -10.78
CA LEU A 41 -9.51 -7.23 -12.11
C LEU A 41 -10.34 -6.59 -13.24
N PRO A 42 -11.64 -6.28 -13.05
CA PRO A 42 -12.44 -5.62 -14.09
C PRO A 42 -11.91 -4.25 -14.52
N THR A 43 -11.15 -3.55 -13.66
CA THR A 43 -10.61 -2.23 -13.96
C THR A 43 -9.35 -2.26 -14.83
N GLN A 44 -8.73 -3.43 -15.01
CA GLN A 44 -7.47 -3.55 -15.74
C GLN A 44 -7.60 -3.11 -17.21
N LYS A 45 -8.63 -3.62 -17.89
CA LYS A 45 -8.86 -3.28 -19.30
C LYS A 45 -9.19 -1.80 -19.48
N GLU A 46 -10.07 -1.25 -18.65
CA GLU A 46 -10.42 0.17 -18.70
C GLU A 46 -9.18 1.05 -18.44
N GLY A 47 -8.38 0.68 -17.44
CA GLY A 47 -7.13 1.38 -17.12
C GLY A 47 -6.13 1.38 -18.28
N ASP A 48 -6.00 0.27 -18.99
CA ASP A 48 -5.11 0.16 -20.15
C ASP A 48 -5.61 0.97 -21.35
N GLU A 49 -6.90 0.91 -21.65
CA GLU A 49 -7.52 1.60 -22.80
C GLU A 49 -7.64 3.12 -22.58
N GLN A 50 -8.03 3.57 -21.41
CA GLN A 50 -8.23 4.99 -21.10
C GLN A 50 -6.96 5.69 -20.66
N GLY A 51 -6.14 5.00 -19.86
CA GLY A 51 -4.94 5.54 -19.26
C GLY A 51 -5.19 6.72 -18.32
N VAL A 52 -4.11 7.38 -17.95
CA VAL A 52 -4.11 8.62 -17.16
C VAL A 52 -4.04 9.81 -18.12
N ARG A 53 -4.87 10.83 -17.88
CA ARG A 53 -4.91 12.05 -18.69
C ARG A 53 -4.38 13.22 -17.89
N PHE A 54 -3.58 14.05 -18.53
CA PHE A 54 -3.09 15.29 -17.97
C PHE A 54 -3.59 16.47 -18.80
N GLU A 55 -4.41 17.33 -18.21
CA GLU A 55 -4.92 18.53 -18.84
C GLU A 55 -4.90 19.72 -17.88
N LYS A 56 -4.38 20.86 -18.33
CA LYS A 56 -4.37 22.14 -17.58
C LYS A 56 -3.85 22.04 -16.15
N GLY A 57 -2.79 21.26 -15.95
CA GLY A 57 -2.18 21.07 -14.63
C GLY A 57 -2.89 20.05 -13.72
N ALA A 58 -3.95 19.39 -14.19
CA ALA A 58 -4.67 18.36 -13.45
C ALA A 58 -4.48 16.97 -14.08
N VAL A 59 -4.36 15.97 -13.22
CA VAL A 59 -4.30 14.54 -13.60
C VAL A 59 -5.65 13.89 -13.34
N THR A 60 -6.14 13.14 -14.31
CA THR A 60 -7.39 12.37 -14.20
C THR A 60 -7.09 10.90 -14.44
N THR A 61 -7.52 10.05 -13.52
CA THR A 61 -7.46 8.60 -13.61
C THR A 61 -8.79 8.03 -14.15
N PRO A 62 -8.84 6.76 -14.61
CA PRO A 62 -10.10 6.08 -14.87
C PRO A 62 -11.02 6.13 -13.64
N GLU A 63 -12.33 6.30 -13.87
CA GLU A 63 -13.29 6.45 -12.76
C GLU A 63 -13.39 5.20 -11.88
N SER A 64 -13.28 4.02 -12.51
CA SER A 64 -13.25 2.75 -11.79
C SER A 64 -12.10 2.64 -10.77
N PHE A 65 -10.97 3.32 -11.00
CA PHE A 65 -9.83 3.32 -10.07
C PHE A 65 -10.19 4.00 -8.75
N LYS A 66 -10.97 5.08 -8.77
CA LYS A 66 -11.38 5.79 -7.55
C LYS A 66 -12.22 4.90 -6.67
N ARG A 67 -13.25 4.26 -7.26
CA ARG A 67 -14.12 3.35 -6.53
C ARG A 67 -13.33 2.21 -5.87
N VAL A 68 -12.43 1.58 -6.61
CA VAL A 68 -11.64 0.47 -6.08
C VAL A 68 -10.69 0.95 -4.98
N TYR A 69 -10.08 2.13 -5.13
CA TYR A 69 -9.26 2.72 -4.09
C TYR A 69 -10.05 2.98 -2.80
N GLU A 70 -11.30 3.47 -2.91
CA GLU A 70 -12.20 3.65 -1.77
C GLU A 70 -12.52 2.33 -1.07
N LEU A 71 -12.88 1.28 -1.83
CA LEU A 71 -13.09 -0.08 -1.28
C LEU A 71 -11.84 -0.64 -0.60
N PHE A 72 -10.67 -0.36 -1.16
CA PHE A 72 -9.38 -0.77 -0.61
C PHE A 72 -9.09 -0.05 0.71
N ALA A 73 -9.42 1.23 0.80
CA ALA A 73 -9.30 2.03 2.03
C ALA A 73 -10.33 1.62 3.09
N GLU A 74 -11.60 1.42 2.71
CA GLU A 74 -12.68 0.98 3.60
C GLU A 74 -12.43 -0.41 4.17
N GLY A 75 -11.83 -1.30 3.37
CA GLY A 75 -11.41 -2.64 3.80
C GLY A 75 -10.08 -2.67 4.58
N GLU A 76 -9.48 -1.50 4.85
CA GLU A 76 -8.23 -1.36 5.61
C GLU A 76 -7.02 -2.09 4.99
N TRP A 77 -7.04 -2.31 3.66
CA TRP A 77 -5.97 -3.00 2.93
C TRP A 77 -4.71 -2.15 2.71
N LEU A 78 -4.78 -0.84 2.96
CA LEU A 78 -3.65 0.09 2.79
C LEU A 78 -2.52 -0.13 3.80
N ALA A 79 -2.85 -0.59 5.01
CA ALA A 79 -1.92 -0.68 6.13
C ALA A 79 -2.02 -2.05 6.82
N MET A 80 -1.93 -3.11 6.03
CA MET A 80 -2.11 -4.49 6.50
C MET A 80 -1.08 -4.91 7.57
N SER A 81 0.20 -4.58 7.38
CA SER A 81 1.30 -5.00 8.27
C SER A 81 1.74 -3.95 9.28
N GLU A 82 1.21 -2.75 9.17
CA GLU A 82 1.60 -1.60 9.97
C GLU A 82 1.10 -1.70 11.41
N ASP A 83 1.74 -0.91 12.28
CA ASP A 83 1.42 -0.92 13.70
C ASP A 83 -0.02 -0.43 13.96
N PRO A 84 -0.82 -1.16 14.76
CA PRO A 84 -2.17 -0.75 15.16
C PRO A 84 -2.23 0.63 15.83
N GLU A 85 -1.16 1.07 16.50
CA GLU A 85 -1.06 2.43 17.07
C GLU A 85 -1.31 3.50 16.00
N TRP A 86 -0.84 3.25 14.77
CA TRP A 86 -0.98 4.17 13.64
C TRP A 86 -2.15 3.87 12.71
N GLY A 87 -2.98 2.88 13.07
CA GLY A 87 -4.14 2.47 12.29
C GLY A 87 -3.85 1.34 11.29
N GLY A 88 -2.75 0.61 11.49
CA GLY A 88 -2.45 -0.62 10.78
C GLY A 88 -3.16 -1.83 11.37
N GLN A 89 -3.14 -2.94 10.64
CA GLN A 89 -3.76 -4.21 11.06
C GLN A 89 -2.80 -5.13 11.81
N GLY A 90 -1.50 -4.84 11.83
CA GLY A 90 -0.50 -5.68 12.47
C GLY A 90 -0.35 -7.08 11.86
N MET A 91 -0.83 -7.29 10.65
CA MET A 91 -0.78 -8.60 9.99
C MET A 91 0.65 -9.10 9.79
N PRO A 92 0.89 -10.41 9.91
CA PRO A 92 2.17 -10.99 9.52
C PRO A 92 2.49 -10.67 8.06
N THR A 93 3.74 -10.27 7.76
CA THR A 93 4.18 -9.92 6.40
C THR A 93 3.90 -11.03 5.39
N THR A 94 3.99 -12.30 5.79
CA THR A 94 3.66 -13.45 4.93
C THR A 94 2.20 -13.40 4.45
N VAL A 95 1.26 -13.03 5.33
CA VAL A 95 -0.17 -12.91 4.98
C VAL A 95 -0.40 -11.70 4.09
N THR A 96 0.23 -10.58 4.43
CA THR A 96 0.19 -9.34 3.63
C THR A 96 0.68 -9.58 2.20
N LEU A 97 1.82 -10.24 2.04
CA LEU A 97 2.37 -10.55 0.72
C LEU A 97 1.45 -11.47 -0.08
N ALA A 98 0.87 -12.49 0.56
CA ALA A 98 -0.06 -13.39 -0.11
C ALA A 98 -1.36 -12.68 -0.58
N ALA A 99 -1.88 -11.73 0.20
CA ALA A 99 -2.99 -10.87 -0.23
C ALA A 99 -2.56 -9.94 -1.38
N SER A 100 -1.37 -9.35 -1.29
CA SER A 100 -0.82 -8.45 -2.31
C SER A 100 -0.60 -9.14 -3.65
N ASP A 101 -0.28 -10.43 -3.67
CA ASP A 101 -0.18 -11.21 -4.92
C ASP A 101 -1.49 -11.22 -5.70
N TYR A 102 -2.63 -11.37 -5.03
CA TYR A 102 -3.94 -11.27 -5.67
C TYR A 102 -4.19 -9.87 -6.22
N PHE A 103 -3.91 -8.83 -5.44
CA PHE A 103 -4.17 -7.46 -5.82
C PHE A 103 -3.30 -7.03 -7.01
N ASN A 104 -1.99 -7.29 -6.93
CA ASN A 104 -1.03 -6.95 -7.98
C ASN A 104 -1.30 -7.75 -9.26
N GLY A 105 -1.65 -9.03 -9.13
CA GLY A 105 -2.02 -9.88 -10.26
C GLY A 105 -3.31 -9.42 -10.96
N ALA A 106 -4.22 -8.77 -10.22
CA ALA A 106 -5.48 -8.28 -10.76
C ALA A 106 -5.32 -6.95 -11.55
N ASN A 107 -4.61 -5.96 -10.98
CA ASN A 107 -4.30 -4.70 -11.68
C ASN A 107 -3.11 -3.99 -11.02
N PHE A 108 -1.91 -4.24 -11.52
CA PHE A 108 -0.69 -3.66 -10.96
C PHE A 108 -0.65 -2.13 -11.09
N ALA A 109 -1.15 -1.56 -12.19
CA ALA A 109 -1.18 -0.10 -12.38
C ALA A 109 -2.01 0.61 -11.29
N LEU A 110 -3.17 0.05 -10.95
CA LEU A 110 -3.98 0.56 -9.84
C LEU A 110 -3.27 0.40 -8.49
N MET A 111 -2.60 -0.74 -8.27
CA MET A 111 -1.90 -1.01 -7.00
C MET A 111 -0.68 -0.12 -6.75
N MET A 112 -0.19 0.60 -7.74
CA MET A 112 0.86 1.61 -7.54
C MET A 112 0.41 2.76 -6.63
N TYR A 113 -0.88 3.12 -6.62
CA TYR A 113 -1.38 4.20 -5.77
C TYR A 113 -1.31 3.86 -4.27
N PRO A 114 -1.92 2.76 -3.79
CA PRO A 114 -1.78 2.36 -2.40
C PRO A 114 -0.33 1.96 -2.05
N GLY A 115 0.40 1.32 -2.96
CA GLY A 115 1.77 0.88 -2.74
C GLY A 115 2.75 2.01 -2.46
N LEU A 116 2.68 3.11 -3.22
CA LEU A 116 3.54 4.29 -2.99
C LEU A 116 3.16 5.01 -1.69
N THR A 117 1.88 5.09 -1.38
CA THR A 117 1.39 5.63 -0.10
C THR A 117 1.91 4.82 1.09
N HIS A 118 1.84 3.49 0.99
CA HIS A 118 2.41 2.57 1.98
C HIS A 118 3.90 2.81 2.17
N GLY A 119 4.69 2.86 1.08
CA GLY A 119 6.13 3.10 1.15
C GLY A 119 6.50 4.42 1.82
N ALA A 120 5.79 5.51 1.50
CA ALA A 120 5.97 6.81 2.13
C ALA A 120 5.62 6.78 3.63
N GLY A 121 4.53 6.09 3.99
CA GLY A 121 4.15 5.86 5.39
C GLY A 121 5.23 5.10 6.16
N LYS A 122 5.76 4.02 5.60
CA LYS A 122 6.85 3.24 6.21
C LYS A 122 8.11 4.06 6.45
N LEU A 123 8.45 4.95 5.53
CA LEU A 123 9.58 5.87 5.71
C LEU A 123 9.36 6.78 6.93
N ILE A 124 8.16 7.35 7.07
CA ILE A 124 7.82 8.21 8.22
C ILE A 124 7.78 7.41 9.51
N GLU A 125 7.21 6.20 9.50
CA GLU A 125 7.15 5.31 10.66
C GLU A 125 8.56 4.95 11.17
N ALA A 126 9.48 4.63 10.26
CA ALA A 126 10.83 4.21 10.61
C ALA A 126 11.74 5.37 11.05
N PHE A 127 11.64 6.54 10.41
CA PHE A 127 12.62 7.63 10.55
C PHE A 127 12.03 8.97 10.95
N GLY A 128 10.70 9.10 10.97
CA GLY A 128 10.03 10.35 11.33
C GLY A 128 10.10 10.63 12.85
N SER A 129 10.09 11.91 13.20
CA SER A 129 9.84 12.29 14.60
C SER A 129 8.42 11.92 15.04
N GLU A 130 8.20 11.77 16.33
CA GLU A 130 6.86 11.46 16.88
C GLU A 130 5.79 12.49 16.44
N GLU A 131 6.17 13.73 16.29
CA GLU A 131 5.30 14.79 15.75
C GLU A 131 4.87 14.46 14.31
N LYS A 132 5.83 14.09 13.46
CA LYS A 132 5.56 13.71 12.07
C LYS A 132 4.72 12.44 11.96
N LYS A 133 5.02 11.43 12.78
CA LYS A 133 4.21 10.20 12.81
C LYS A 133 2.75 10.51 13.15
N LYS A 134 2.49 11.29 14.21
CA LYS A 134 1.15 11.72 14.61
C LYS A 134 0.44 12.55 13.54
N MET A 135 1.17 13.39 12.82
CA MET A 135 0.61 14.25 11.79
C MET A 135 0.18 13.48 10.55
N PHE A 136 0.98 12.50 10.10
CA PHE A 136 0.84 11.87 8.79
C PHE A 136 0.26 10.46 8.82
N LEU A 137 0.75 9.57 9.71
CA LEU A 137 0.53 8.14 9.56
C LEU A 137 -0.95 7.73 9.54
N LYS A 138 -1.75 8.16 10.52
CA LYS A 138 -3.18 7.81 10.54
C LYS A 138 -3.94 8.27 9.30
N LYS A 139 -3.54 9.39 8.70
CA LYS A 139 -4.18 9.90 7.49
C LYS A 139 -3.72 9.15 6.24
N MET A 140 -2.47 8.73 6.20
CA MET A 140 -1.93 7.94 5.09
C MET A 140 -2.45 6.51 5.13
N TYR A 141 -2.40 5.86 6.27
CA TYR A 141 -2.84 4.47 6.43
C TYR A 141 -4.35 4.29 6.29
N SER A 142 -5.15 5.33 6.56
CA SER A 142 -6.59 5.33 6.25
C SER A 142 -6.93 5.70 4.78
N GLY A 143 -5.93 5.95 3.93
CA GLY A 143 -6.15 6.35 2.52
C GLY A 143 -6.62 7.80 2.31
N ARG A 144 -6.72 8.60 3.37
CA ARG A 144 -7.15 10.01 3.25
C ARG A 144 -6.07 10.90 2.63
N TRP A 145 -4.81 10.58 2.83
CA TRP A 145 -3.67 11.25 2.23
C TRP A 145 -2.83 10.24 1.46
N ALA A 146 -2.43 10.61 0.26
CA ALA A 146 -1.56 9.79 -0.55
C ALA A 146 -0.09 10.19 -0.37
N GLY A 147 0.79 9.23 -0.57
CA GLY A 147 2.23 9.43 -0.70
C GLY A 147 2.71 9.15 -2.12
N THR A 148 3.80 9.78 -2.49
CA THR A 148 4.46 9.56 -3.77
C THR A 148 5.93 9.27 -3.55
N MET A 149 6.58 8.65 -4.54
CA MET A 149 8.02 8.45 -4.56
C MET A 149 8.59 9.13 -5.80
N LEU A 150 9.58 10.00 -5.57
CA LEU A 150 10.36 10.65 -6.62
C LEU A 150 11.82 10.24 -6.38
N LEU A 151 12.34 9.33 -7.19
CA LEU A 151 13.64 8.71 -6.97
C LEU A 151 14.63 9.02 -8.08
N THR A 152 14.26 8.75 -9.35
CA THR A 152 15.14 8.94 -10.49
C THR A 152 15.42 10.42 -10.74
N GLU A 153 16.69 10.78 -10.91
CA GLU A 153 17.16 12.10 -11.31
C GLU A 153 17.89 12.02 -12.66
N PRO A 154 18.17 13.15 -13.34
CA PRO A 154 18.84 13.13 -14.64
C PRO A 154 20.16 12.37 -14.66
N GLU A 155 20.93 12.42 -13.57
CA GLU A 155 22.26 11.81 -13.44
C GLU A 155 22.22 10.43 -12.74
N ALA A 156 21.09 10.06 -12.14
CA ALA A 156 20.99 8.87 -11.29
C ALA A 156 19.67 8.13 -11.47
N GLY A 157 19.69 7.07 -12.28
CA GLY A 157 18.57 6.17 -12.50
C GLY A 157 18.83 4.79 -11.90
N SER A 158 19.52 3.92 -12.62
CA SER A 158 19.88 2.58 -12.13
C SER A 158 20.85 2.60 -10.95
N ASP A 159 21.77 3.55 -10.95
CA ASP A 159 22.66 3.82 -9.79
C ASP A 159 22.06 4.92 -8.91
N VAL A 160 21.14 4.55 -8.04
CA VAL A 160 20.52 5.47 -7.09
C VAL A 160 21.49 5.95 -5.99
N CYS A 161 22.65 5.31 -5.84
CA CYS A 161 23.69 5.77 -4.92
C CYS A 161 24.38 7.05 -5.42
N ALA A 162 24.25 7.37 -6.72
CA ALA A 162 24.77 8.59 -7.32
C ALA A 162 23.84 9.82 -7.14
N LEU A 163 22.71 9.68 -6.45
CA LEU A 163 21.81 10.79 -6.12
C LEU A 163 22.55 11.86 -5.30
N THR A 164 22.43 13.12 -5.73
CA THR A 164 23.03 14.29 -5.07
C THR A 164 22.00 15.37 -4.70
N PRO A 165 20.79 15.02 -4.26
CA PRO A 165 19.77 16.01 -3.95
C PRO A 165 20.18 16.85 -2.74
N THR A 166 19.82 18.13 -2.77
CA THR A 166 20.01 19.05 -1.65
C THR A 166 18.66 19.61 -1.22
N ALA A 167 18.44 19.71 0.09
CA ALA A 167 17.27 20.39 0.64
C ALA A 167 17.65 21.79 1.13
N VAL A 168 17.04 22.82 0.55
CA VAL A 168 17.23 24.20 0.98
C VAL A 168 15.95 24.69 1.65
N ARG A 169 16.09 25.22 2.89
CA ARG A 169 14.95 25.79 3.60
C ARG A 169 14.51 27.08 2.90
N ASN A 170 13.27 27.11 2.45
CA ASN A 170 12.67 28.33 1.94
C ASN A 170 12.22 29.21 3.14
N PRO A 171 12.77 30.42 3.33
CA PRO A 171 12.40 31.29 4.45
C PRO A 171 10.97 31.86 4.33
N HIS A 172 10.31 31.66 3.17
CA HIS A 172 8.96 32.18 2.88
C HIS A 172 7.88 31.08 2.90
N CYS A 173 8.21 29.86 3.35
CA CYS A 173 7.27 28.76 3.56
C CYS A 173 7.14 28.43 5.04
#